data_e77f786144be86b0715031fa3d2836a7
#
_entry.id   e77f786144be86b0715031fa3d2836a7
#
_cell.length_a   1.000
_cell.length_b   1.000
_cell.length_c   1.000
_cell.angle_alpha   90.00
_cell.angle_beta   90.00
_cell.angle_gamma   90.00
#
_symmetry.space_group_name_H-M   'P 1'
#
loop_
_entity.id
_entity.type
_entity.pdbx_description
1 polymer ?
#
loop_
_entity_poly.entity_id
_entity_poly.type
_entity_poly.pdbx_seq_one_letter_code
_entity_poly.pdbx_strand_id
1 'polypeptide(L)'
;MILRKKFVPQYLCSFIVGFFFGKLLDVHEIWINILPTGIGYRILYFIISYVLICIGIALSNRCGLPIVPTDLFPRELSQIIKKKYSVVKISFDVICLLTTACMTGFFLGHIKGLGIGTILAAFTMGKGIAIAGQIIDKRMIFVTYLSRKK
;
A
#
# COMPACT_ATOMS: atom_id res chain seq x y z
N MET A 1 -10.23 14.64 2.84
CA MET A 1 -11.25 15.67 3.08
C MET A 1 -10.62 17.05 3.28
N ILE A 2 -9.74 17.22 4.24
CA ILE A 2 -9.15 18.52 4.60
C ILE A 2 -8.36 19.16 3.45
N LEU A 3 -7.61 18.37 2.68
CA LEU A 3 -6.71 18.86 1.62
C LEU A 3 -7.41 19.33 0.34
N ARG A 4 -8.60 18.84 0.02
CA ARG A 4 -9.34 19.23 -1.20
C ARG A 4 -10.59 20.09 -0.97
N LYS A 5 -10.98 20.36 0.28
CA LYS A 5 -12.21 21.09 0.67
C LYS A 5 -13.51 20.59 0.00
N LYS A 6 -13.52 19.39 -0.60
CA LYS A 6 -14.69 18.77 -1.24
C LYS A 6 -14.91 17.38 -0.64
N PHE A 7 -16.16 17.10 -0.27
CA PHE A 7 -16.58 15.77 0.15
C PHE A 7 -16.64 14.87 -1.08
N VAL A 8 -15.81 13.81 -1.08
CA VAL A 8 -15.81 12.80 -2.14
C VAL A 8 -16.28 11.48 -1.51
N PRO A 9 -17.44 10.95 -1.91
CA PRO A 9 -18.01 9.73 -1.32
C PRO A 9 -17.09 8.51 -1.45
N GLN A 10 -16.16 8.54 -2.40
CA GLN A 10 -15.12 7.50 -2.56
C GLN A 10 -14.24 7.32 -1.31
N TYR A 11 -14.08 8.35 -0.47
CA TYR A 11 -13.30 8.21 0.77
C TYR A 11 -14.02 7.39 1.83
N LEU A 12 -15.36 7.42 1.86
CA LEU A 12 -16.15 6.56 2.71
C LEU A 12 -16.02 5.08 2.28
N CYS A 13 -16.03 4.83 0.97
CA CYS A 13 -15.79 3.48 0.45
C CYS A 13 -14.42 2.93 0.84
N SER A 14 -13.39 3.78 0.97
CA SER A 14 -12.06 3.33 1.43
C SER A 14 -12.06 2.79 2.86
N PHE A 15 -12.92 3.31 3.75
CA PHE A 15 -13.07 2.75 5.09
C PHE A 15 -13.68 1.35 5.05
N ILE A 16 -14.68 1.15 4.20
CA ILE A 16 -15.29 -0.17 3.99
C ILE A 16 -14.25 -1.15 3.46
N VAL A 17 -13.48 -0.75 2.44
CA VAL A 17 -12.38 -1.56 1.89
C VAL A 17 -11.34 -1.86 2.96
N GLY A 18 -10.97 -0.90 3.81
CA GLY A 18 -10.04 -1.09 4.93
C GLY A 18 -10.56 -2.11 5.95
N PHE A 19 -11.86 -2.07 6.28
CA PHE A 19 -12.49 -3.04 7.17
C PHE A 19 -12.44 -4.46 6.60
N PHE A 20 -12.85 -4.63 5.34
CA PHE A 20 -12.78 -5.93 4.67
C PHE A 20 -11.33 -6.43 4.53
N PHE A 21 -10.40 -5.54 4.26
CA PHE A 21 -8.98 -5.87 4.19
C PHE A 21 -8.46 -6.39 5.55
N GLY A 22 -8.83 -5.72 6.66
CA GLY A 22 -8.49 -6.19 8.00
C GLY A 22 -9.05 -7.58 8.28
N LYS A 23 -10.31 -7.83 7.97
CA LYS A 23 -10.93 -9.15 8.13
C LYS A 23 -10.27 -10.23 7.26
N LEU A 24 -9.86 -9.88 6.05
CA LEU A 24 -9.14 -10.79 5.16
C LEU A 24 -7.77 -11.15 5.74
N LEU A 25 -7.08 -10.20 6.37
CA LEU A 25 -5.81 -10.45 7.07
C LEU A 25 -6.00 -11.42 8.24
N ASP A 26 -7.05 -11.23 9.06
CA ASP A 26 -7.38 -12.14 10.17
C ASP A 26 -7.56 -13.59 9.67
N VAL A 27 -8.27 -13.77 8.55
CA VAL A 27 -8.45 -15.09 7.92
C VAL A 27 -7.13 -15.65 7.41
N HIS A 28 -6.26 -14.83 6.82
CA HIS A 28 -4.95 -15.28 6.32
C HIS A 28 -4.01 -15.67 7.46
N GLU A 29 -4.11 -15.04 8.63
CA GLU A 29 -3.29 -15.37 9.79
C GLU A 29 -3.51 -16.81 10.25
N ILE A 30 -4.72 -17.34 10.13
CA ILE A 30 -5.05 -18.75 10.46
C ILE A 30 -4.28 -19.72 9.56
N TRP A 31 -4.11 -19.38 8.28
CA TRP A 31 -3.44 -20.24 7.29
C TRP A 31 -1.91 -20.15 7.36
N ILE A 32 -1.38 -18.99 7.68
CA ILE A 32 0.06 -18.73 7.71
C ILE A 32 0.78 -19.62 8.73
N ASN A 33 0.10 -19.97 9.84
CA ASN A 33 0.68 -20.82 10.86
C ASN A 33 0.88 -22.29 10.44
N ILE A 34 0.23 -22.74 9.36
CA ILE A 34 0.32 -24.10 8.81
C ILE A 34 1.48 -24.22 7.80
N LEU A 35 1.95 -23.10 7.26
CA LEU A 35 2.96 -23.07 6.20
C LEU A 35 4.37 -23.31 6.73
N PRO A 36 5.23 -24.01 5.96
CA PRO A 36 6.62 -24.24 6.36
C PRO A 36 7.37 -22.92 6.55
N THR A 37 8.06 -22.77 7.68
CA THR A 37 8.70 -21.52 8.12
C THR A 37 10.18 -21.42 7.82
N GLY A 38 10.73 -22.28 6.97
CA GLY A 38 12.13 -22.22 6.54
C GLY A 38 12.49 -20.88 5.91
N ILE A 39 13.73 -20.42 6.07
CA ILE A 39 14.20 -19.11 5.56
C ILE A 39 13.95 -18.96 4.06
N GLY A 40 14.17 -20.01 3.26
CA GLY A 40 13.92 -20.00 1.82
C GLY A 40 12.45 -19.78 1.49
N TYR A 41 11.54 -20.45 2.20
CA TYR A 41 10.09 -20.27 2.03
C TYR A 41 9.64 -18.87 2.40
N ARG A 42 10.19 -18.29 3.46
CA ARG A 42 9.88 -16.88 3.87
C ARG A 42 10.28 -15.88 2.80
N ILE A 43 11.45 -16.05 2.19
CA ILE A 43 11.90 -15.18 1.09
C ILE A 43 10.99 -15.35 -0.13
N LEU A 44 10.64 -16.59 -0.49
CA LEU A 44 9.75 -16.86 -1.62
C LEU A 44 8.37 -16.21 -1.42
N TYR A 45 7.76 -16.40 -0.24
CA TYR A 45 6.47 -15.80 0.09
C TYR A 45 6.53 -14.27 0.08
N PHE A 46 7.62 -13.70 0.58
CA PHE A 46 7.84 -12.25 0.54
C PHE A 46 7.87 -11.72 -0.89
N ILE A 47 8.61 -12.37 -1.78
CA ILE A 47 8.71 -11.95 -3.19
C ILE A 47 7.35 -12.06 -3.89
N ILE A 48 6.65 -13.18 -3.74
CA ILE A 48 5.33 -13.38 -4.35
C ILE A 48 4.34 -12.34 -3.85
N SER A 49 4.24 -12.15 -2.54
CA SER A 49 3.35 -11.16 -1.93
C SER A 49 3.68 -9.75 -2.36
N TYR A 50 4.97 -9.40 -2.42
CA TYR A 50 5.43 -8.10 -2.86
C TYR A 50 5.00 -7.79 -4.30
N VAL A 51 5.18 -8.73 -5.22
CA VAL A 51 4.77 -8.57 -6.62
C VAL A 51 3.26 -8.43 -6.74
N LEU A 52 2.48 -9.27 -6.03
CA LEU A 52 1.02 -9.20 -6.03
C LEU A 52 0.50 -7.87 -5.50
N ILE A 53 1.07 -7.36 -4.41
CA ILE A 53 0.72 -6.06 -3.85
C ILE A 53 1.03 -4.93 -4.84
N CYS A 54 2.21 -4.93 -5.45
CA CYS A 54 2.60 -3.92 -6.43
C CYS A 54 1.63 -3.89 -7.63
N ILE A 55 1.24 -5.04 -8.15
CA ILE A 55 0.28 -5.15 -9.25
C ILE A 55 -1.11 -4.68 -8.79
N GLY A 56 -1.58 -5.14 -7.63
CA GLY A 56 -2.89 -4.77 -7.09
C GLY A 56 -3.05 -3.27 -6.89
N ILE A 57 -2.06 -2.61 -6.26
CA ILE A 57 -2.09 -1.17 -6.05
C ILE A 57 -1.95 -0.41 -7.38
N ALA A 58 -1.11 -0.89 -8.30
CA ALA A 58 -0.96 -0.28 -9.61
C ALA A 58 -2.26 -0.31 -10.42
N LEU A 59 -2.98 -1.43 -10.42
CA LEU A 59 -4.30 -1.57 -11.04
C LEU A 59 -5.34 -0.65 -10.38
N SER A 60 -5.43 -0.69 -9.05
CA SER A 60 -6.39 0.13 -8.30
C SER A 60 -6.18 1.64 -8.52
N ASN A 61 -4.92 2.06 -8.63
CA ASN A 61 -4.59 3.46 -8.93
C ASN A 61 -5.06 3.89 -10.33
N ARG A 62 -5.05 2.98 -11.30
CA ARG A 62 -5.48 3.27 -12.68
C ARG A 62 -6.98 3.22 -12.86
N CYS A 63 -7.63 2.26 -12.24
CA CYS A 63 -9.09 2.14 -12.26
C CYS A 63 -9.79 3.26 -11.45
N GLY A 64 -9.05 4.05 -10.66
CA GLY A 64 -9.65 5.05 -9.77
C GLY A 64 -10.50 4.44 -8.65
N LEU A 65 -10.34 3.14 -8.39
CA LEU A 65 -11.09 2.44 -7.35
C LEU A 65 -10.69 2.94 -5.95
N PRO A 66 -11.61 2.88 -4.98
CA PRO A 66 -11.27 3.10 -3.59
C PRO A 66 -10.28 2.03 -3.14
N ILE A 67 -9.18 2.47 -2.57
CA ILE A 67 -8.13 1.62 -1.99
C ILE A 67 -8.07 1.83 -0.48
N VAL A 68 -7.27 1.01 0.18
CA VAL A 68 -7.05 1.14 1.63
C VAL A 68 -6.60 2.56 1.98
N PRO A 69 -7.07 3.16 3.08
CA PRO A 69 -6.76 4.55 3.45
C PRO A 69 -5.27 4.88 3.48
N THR A 70 -4.42 3.92 3.85
CA THR A 70 -2.95 4.05 3.88
C THR A 70 -2.32 4.27 2.51
N ASP A 71 -2.94 3.79 1.44
CA ASP A 71 -2.48 3.97 0.08
C ASP A 71 -3.20 5.12 -0.64
N LEU A 72 -4.44 5.41 -0.20
CA LEU A 72 -5.22 6.53 -0.71
C LEU A 72 -4.54 7.87 -0.38
N PHE A 73 -4.03 8.03 0.84
CA PHE A 73 -3.40 9.27 1.29
C PHE A 73 -2.18 9.67 0.43
N PRO A 74 -1.17 8.81 0.22
CA PRO A 74 -0.05 9.15 -0.67
C PRO A 74 -0.48 9.41 -2.11
N ARG A 75 -1.53 8.73 -2.61
CA ARG A 75 -2.07 8.95 -3.95
C ARG A 75 -2.63 10.36 -4.11
N GLU A 76 -3.52 10.77 -3.21
CA GLU A 76 -4.12 12.10 -3.24
C GLU A 76 -3.08 13.19 -2.99
N LEU A 77 -2.15 12.97 -2.06
CA LEU A 77 -1.08 13.90 -1.75
C LEU A 77 -0.16 14.11 -2.95
N SER A 78 0.18 13.07 -3.69
CA SER A 78 1.01 13.15 -4.90
C SER A 78 0.36 14.01 -5.98
N GLN A 79 -0.96 13.93 -6.13
CA GLN A 79 -1.71 14.76 -7.09
C GLN A 79 -1.75 16.24 -6.67
N ILE A 80 -1.89 16.52 -5.37
CA ILE A 80 -1.94 17.90 -4.84
C ILE A 80 -0.57 18.57 -4.97
N ILE A 81 0.51 17.87 -4.58
CA ILE A 81 1.88 18.40 -4.61
C ILE A 81 2.47 18.34 -6.03
N LYS A 82 1.79 17.67 -6.97
CA LYS A 82 2.27 17.44 -8.35
C LYS A 82 3.64 16.73 -8.41
N LYS A 83 3.91 15.86 -7.44
CA LYS A 83 5.12 15.01 -7.40
C LYS A 83 4.80 13.58 -7.82
N LYS A 84 5.85 12.85 -8.24
CA LYS A 84 5.71 11.43 -8.61
C LYS A 84 5.18 10.62 -7.41
N TYR A 85 4.16 9.80 -7.64
CA TYR A 85 3.55 8.93 -6.63
C TYR A 85 4.59 8.11 -5.85
N SER A 86 5.58 7.55 -6.56
CA SER A 86 6.66 6.75 -5.97
C SER A 86 7.42 7.50 -4.86
N VAL A 87 7.75 8.78 -5.06
CA VAL A 87 8.48 9.58 -4.07
C VAL A 87 7.61 9.83 -2.84
N VAL A 88 6.35 10.22 -3.06
CA VAL A 88 5.42 10.52 -1.95
C VAL A 88 5.11 9.27 -1.15
N LYS A 89 4.91 8.12 -1.83
CA LYS A 89 4.66 6.83 -1.17
C LYS A 89 5.85 6.39 -0.32
N ILE A 90 7.07 6.43 -0.85
CA ILE A 90 8.27 6.06 -0.10
C ILE A 90 8.45 6.97 1.12
N SER A 91 8.30 8.28 0.95
CA SER A 91 8.39 9.22 2.08
C SER A 91 7.36 8.93 3.17
N PHE A 92 6.13 8.63 2.78
CA PHE A 92 5.06 8.29 3.71
C PHE A 92 5.37 6.98 4.45
N ASP A 93 5.76 5.93 3.74
CA ASP A 93 6.06 4.63 4.32
C ASP A 93 7.27 4.71 5.28
N VAL A 94 8.30 5.49 4.94
CA VAL A 94 9.46 5.73 5.82
C VAL A 94 9.06 6.49 7.08
N ILE A 95 8.21 7.51 6.97
CA ILE A 95 7.70 8.24 8.14
C ILE A 95 6.90 7.30 9.06
N CYS A 96 6.01 6.48 8.50
CA CYS A 96 5.25 5.49 9.25
C CYS A 96 6.18 4.48 9.96
N LEU A 97 7.21 4.01 9.26
CA LEU A 97 8.20 3.07 9.79
C LEU A 97 8.98 3.68 10.97
N LEU A 98 9.45 4.92 10.82
CA LEU A 98 10.14 5.64 11.88
C LEU A 98 9.24 5.88 13.09
N THR A 99 8.00 6.29 12.86
CA THR A 99 7.01 6.50 13.93
C THR A 99 6.76 5.19 14.70
N THR A 100 6.57 4.08 13.97
CA THR A 100 6.37 2.76 14.58
C THR A 100 7.61 2.32 15.36
N ALA A 101 8.82 2.54 14.83
CA ALA A 101 10.07 2.22 15.51
C ALA A 101 10.23 3.01 16.81
N CYS A 102 9.95 4.31 16.78
CA CYS A 102 10.00 5.17 17.96
C CYS A 102 8.97 4.73 19.01
N MET A 103 7.73 4.49 18.59
CA MET A 103 6.68 4.06 19.53
C MET A 103 6.99 2.70 20.16
N THR A 104 7.39 1.72 19.36
CA THR A 104 7.73 0.38 19.91
C THR A 104 8.97 0.43 20.77
N GLY A 105 9.98 1.19 20.42
CA GLY A 105 11.17 1.40 21.26
C GLY A 105 10.85 2.08 22.59
N PHE A 106 9.97 3.09 22.58
CA PHE A 106 9.62 3.85 23.78
C PHE A 106 8.67 3.07 24.71
N PHE A 107 7.63 2.42 24.17
CA PHE A 107 6.61 1.76 25.00
C PHE A 107 6.96 0.30 25.35
N LEU A 108 7.63 -0.43 24.46
CA LEU A 108 7.93 -1.86 24.68
C LEU A 108 9.39 -2.12 25.09
N GLY A 109 10.26 -1.10 25.04
CA GLY A 109 11.69 -1.27 25.34
C GLY A 109 12.46 -2.12 24.32
N HIS A 110 11.80 -2.61 23.27
CA HIS A 110 12.40 -3.39 22.19
C HIS A 110 11.59 -3.24 20.90
N ILE A 111 12.27 -3.29 19.76
CA ILE A 111 11.64 -3.14 18.44
C ILE A 111 10.98 -4.48 18.07
N LYS A 112 9.65 -4.56 18.16
CA LYS A 112 8.84 -5.69 17.68
C LYS A 112 8.12 -5.34 16.39
N GLY A 113 7.96 -6.32 15.49
CA GLY A 113 7.18 -6.16 14.26
C GLY A 113 7.93 -5.49 13.09
N LEU A 114 9.13 -4.97 13.31
CA LEU A 114 9.96 -4.37 12.25
C LEU A 114 11.01 -5.39 11.78
N GLY A 115 10.62 -6.18 10.78
CA GLY A 115 11.53 -7.10 10.11
C GLY A 115 12.31 -6.42 8.96
N ILE A 116 13.40 -7.06 8.53
CA ILE A 116 14.19 -6.63 7.36
C ILE A 116 13.30 -6.46 6.12
N GLY A 117 12.31 -7.35 5.93
CA GLY A 117 11.35 -7.28 4.85
C GLY A 117 10.49 -6.01 4.89
N THR A 118 10.07 -5.55 6.08
CA THR A 118 9.29 -4.31 6.24
C THR A 118 10.11 -3.09 5.83
N ILE A 119 11.38 -3.05 6.22
CA ILE A 119 12.30 -1.97 5.85
C ILE A 119 12.50 -1.95 4.33
N LEU A 120 12.82 -3.10 3.73
CA LEU A 120 12.98 -3.24 2.28
C LEU A 120 11.71 -2.82 1.54
N ALA A 121 10.53 -3.25 2.00
CA ALA A 121 9.26 -2.89 1.40
C ALA A 121 9.04 -1.37 1.45
N ALA A 122 9.27 -0.71 2.57
CA ALA A 122 9.07 0.74 2.71
C ALA A 122 9.90 1.54 1.69
N PHE A 123 11.14 1.14 1.42
CA PHE A 123 12.00 1.82 0.45
C PHE A 123 11.74 1.46 -1.01
N THR A 124 11.24 0.26 -1.29
CA THR A 124 11.16 -0.27 -2.66
C THR A 124 9.73 -0.28 -3.20
N MET A 125 8.70 -0.37 -2.34
CA MET A 125 7.31 -0.56 -2.77
C MET A 125 6.81 0.57 -3.68
N GLY A 126 7.15 1.83 -3.39
CA GLY A 126 6.78 2.94 -4.25
C GLY A 126 7.35 2.84 -5.66
N LYS A 127 8.59 2.33 -5.80
CA LYS A 127 9.21 2.07 -7.11
C LYS A 127 8.58 0.84 -7.79
N GLY A 128 8.34 -0.23 -7.02
CA GLY A 128 7.70 -1.45 -7.51
C GLY A 128 6.32 -1.18 -8.12
N ILE A 129 5.50 -0.39 -7.43
CA ILE A 129 4.17 0.03 -7.92
C ILE A 129 4.30 0.87 -9.20
N ALA A 130 5.29 1.77 -9.29
CA ALA A 130 5.51 2.58 -10.48
C ALA A 130 5.92 1.71 -11.68
N ILE A 131 6.81 0.74 -11.49
CA ILE A 131 7.26 -0.20 -12.53
C ILE A 131 6.09 -1.09 -12.98
N ALA A 132 5.40 -1.71 -12.03
CA ALA A 132 4.21 -2.53 -12.33
C ALA A 132 3.19 -1.72 -13.14
N GLY A 133 3.01 -0.47 -12.76
CA GLY A 133 2.16 0.43 -13.47
C GLY A 133 2.57 0.70 -14.92
N GLN A 134 3.84 0.95 -15.16
CA GLN A 134 4.35 1.16 -16.53
C GLN A 134 4.19 -0.09 -17.41
N ILE A 135 4.35 -1.29 -16.83
CA ILE A 135 4.14 -2.55 -17.55
C ILE A 135 2.66 -2.71 -17.93
N ILE A 136 1.77 -2.39 -17.01
CA ILE A 136 0.32 -2.48 -17.23
C ILE A 136 -0.12 -1.47 -18.29
N ASP A 137 0.38 -0.22 -18.25
CA ASP A 137 0.05 0.83 -19.22
C ASP A 137 0.48 0.48 -20.66
N LYS A 138 1.53 -0.32 -20.81
CA LYS A 138 1.96 -0.80 -22.12
C LYS A 138 1.04 -1.86 -22.73
N ARG A 139 0.30 -2.59 -21.90
CA ARG A 139 -0.53 -3.73 -22.34
C ARG A 139 -2.03 -3.45 -22.31
N MET A 140 -2.49 -2.46 -21.54
CA MET A 140 -3.91 -2.19 -21.34
C MET A 140 -4.20 -0.69 -21.39
N ILE A 141 -5.23 -0.32 -22.16
CA ILE A 141 -5.79 1.03 -22.16
C ILE A 141 -6.91 1.06 -21.14
N PHE A 142 -6.71 1.73 -20.00
CA PHE A 142 -7.74 1.87 -18.98
C PHE A 142 -8.69 3.01 -19.29
N VAL A 143 -9.96 2.69 -19.54
CA VAL A 143 -11.01 3.69 -19.60
C VAL A 143 -11.51 3.90 -18.17
N THR A 144 -11.10 4.98 -17.54
CA THR A 144 -11.52 5.32 -16.17
C THR A 144 -12.98 5.73 -16.16
N TYR A 145 -13.87 4.81 -15.85
CA TYR A 145 -15.32 5.04 -15.79
C TYR A 145 -15.73 6.04 -14.70
N LEU A 146 -14.96 6.15 -13.62
CA LEU A 146 -15.25 7.00 -12.45
C LEU A 146 -14.63 8.41 -12.53
N SER A 147 -13.77 8.70 -13.47
CA SER A 147 -13.20 10.04 -13.68
C SER A 147 -14.02 10.91 -14.64
N ARG A 148 -15.30 10.64 -14.80
CA ARG A 148 -16.20 11.53 -15.53
C ARG A 148 -16.73 12.60 -14.59
N LYS A 149 -15.97 13.68 -14.42
CA LYS A 149 -16.45 15.08 -14.45
C LYS A 149 -15.35 16.02 -14.01
N LYS A 150 -14.78 16.67 -15.00
CA LYS A 150 -14.39 18.07 -14.81
C LYS A 150 -15.65 18.91 -14.66
#